data_681bd9375348780d39a9bba24121c375
#
_entry.id   681bd9375348780d39a9bba24121c375
#
_cell.length_a   1.000
_cell.length_b   1.000
_cell.length_c   1.000
_cell.angle_alpha   90.00
_cell.angle_beta   90.00
_cell.angle_gamma   90.00
#
_symmetry.space_group_name_H-M   'P 1'
#
loop_
_entity.id
_entity.type
_entity.pdbx_description
1 polymer ?
#
loop_
_entity_poly.entity_id
_entity_poly.type
_entity_poly.pdbx_seq_one_letter_code
_entity_poly.pdbx_strand_id
1 'polypeptide(L)'
;MSHPRKSLDSVIHAPVRFSIAAALASVDEADFRSLRDAVEITDSALSKQIALLEEAGYVKVRKGFVGKRTRTWLSLSPKGRAALTRHVAALQAIASGAPPAGNTD
;
A
#
# COMPACT_ATOMS: atom_id res chain seq x y z
N MET A 1 -13.92 -21.72 8.10
CA MET A 1 -12.71 -21.22 7.45
C MET A 1 -13.04 -20.60 6.11
N SER A 2 -12.23 -19.69 5.66
CA SER A 2 -12.52 -18.92 4.45
C SER A 2 -11.44 -19.10 3.40
N HIS A 3 -11.83 -18.94 2.14
CA HIS A 3 -10.87 -18.92 1.05
C HIS A 3 -9.90 -17.74 1.25
N PRO A 4 -8.60 -17.90 0.93
CA PRO A 4 -7.61 -16.82 1.09
C PRO A 4 -8.02 -15.50 0.43
N ARG A 5 -8.78 -15.52 -0.68
CA ARG A 5 -9.20 -14.28 -1.34
C ARG A 5 -10.01 -13.36 -0.40
N LYS A 6 -10.64 -13.91 0.62
CA LYS A 6 -11.44 -13.12 1.58
C LYS A 6 -10.58 -12.30 2.54
N SER A 7 -9.28 -12.60 2.59
CA SER A 7 -8.33 -11.82 3.36
C SER A 7 -7.65 -10.75 2.53
N LEU A 8 -7.97 -10.63 1.24
CA LEU A 8 -7.46 -9.55 0.41
C LEU A 8 -8.03 -8.23 0.88
N ASP A 9 -7.18 -7.21 0.91
CA ASP A 9 -7.54 -5.87 1.30
C ASP A 9 -7.98 -5.09 0.06
N SER A 10 -9.23 -4.66 0.02
CA SER A 10 -9.78 -3.98 -1.16
C SER A 10 -9.09 -2.65 -1.47
N VAL A 11 -8.57 -1.96 -0.45
CA VAL A 11 -7.84 -0.71 -0.65
C VAL A 11 -6.46 -1.01 -1.26
N ILE A 12 -5.76 -1.98 -0.72
CA ILE A 12 -4.40 -2.34 -1.17
C ILE A 12 -4.42 -3.14 -2.47
N HIS A 13 -5.51 -3.83 -2.77
CA HIS A 13 -5.58 -4.75 -3.92
C HIS A 13 -5.41 -4.04 -5.27
N ALA A 14 -5.77 -2.78 -5.39
CA ALA A 14 -5.57 -2.04 -6.63
C ALA A 14 -4.08 -1.95 -6.95
N PRO A 15 -3.65 -2.29 -8.17
CA PRO A 15 -2.21 -2.40 -8.50
C PRO A 15 -1.38 -1.18 -8.13
N VAL A 16 -1.88 0.02 -8.39
CA VAL A 16 -1.14 1.24 -8.07
C VAL A 16 -1.01 1.42 -6.56
N ARG A 17 -2.09 1.24 -5.81
CA ARG A 17 -2.05 1.37 -4.35
C ARG A 17 -1.19 0.29 -3.72
N PHE A 18 -1.22 -0.92 -4.25
CA PHE A 18 -0.35 -1.99 -3.81
C PHE A 18 1.12 -1.61 -4.02
N SER A 19 1.44 -1.07 -5.20
CA SER A 19 2.80 -0.64 -5.53
C SER A 19 3.27 0.47 -4.59
N ILE A 20 2.40 1.43 -4.27
CA ILE A 20 2.71 2.50 -3.33
C ILE A 20 2.99 1.94 -1.94
N ALA A 21 2.12 1.09 -1.43
CA ALA A 21 2.28 0.49 -0.11
C ALA A 21 3.57 -0.32 -0.02
N ALA A 22 3.87 -1.10 -1.04
CA ALA A 22 5.09 -1.91 -1.07
C ALA A 22 6.35 -1.03 -1.10
N ALA A 23 6.33 0.06 -1.88
CA ALA A 23 7.46 0.98 -1.94
C ALA A 23 7.68 1.66 -0.59
N LEU A 24 6.60 2.08 0.08
CA LEU A 24 6.69 2.72 1.39
C LEU A 24 7.11 1.75 2.48
N ALA A 25 6.82 0.46 2.33
CA ALA A 25 7.21 -0.54 3.32
C ALA A 25 8.72 -0.72 3.43
N SER A 26 9.47 -0.35 2.40
CA SER A 26 10.93 -0.52 2.37
C SER A 26 11.70 0.68 2.93
N VAL A 27 11.02 1.75 3.30
CA VAL A 27 11.64 2.98 3.82
C VAL A 27 10.86 3.48 5.03
N ASP A 28 11.50 4.37 5.81
CA ASP A 28 10.80 5.03 6.91
C ASP A 28 9.85 6.10 6.37
N GLU A 29 10.31 6.82 5.35
CA GLU A 29 9.57 7.92 4.76
C GLU A 29 10.10 8.18 3.35
N ALA A 30 9.23 8.56 2.43
CA ALA A 30 9.62 8.92 1.07
C ALA A 30 8.98 10.26 0.71
N ASP A 31 9.72 11.11 -0.03
CA ASP A 31 9.08 12.32 -0.53
C ASP A 31 8.18 11.99 -1.72
N PHE A 32 7.21 12.86 -1.93
CA PHE A 32 6.18 12.67 -2.94
C PHE A 32 6.77 12.42 -4.33
N ARG A 33 7.76 13.23 -4.71
CA ARG A 33 8.35 13.13 -6.04
C ARG A 33 9.08 11.81 -6.26
N SER A 34 9.84 11.37 -5.27
CA SER A 34 10.56 10.10 -5.35
C SER A 34 9.60 8.93 -5.48
N LEU A 35 8.50 8.97 -4.71
CA LEU A 35 7.50 7.92 -4.78
C LEU A 35 6.78 7.93 -6.13
N ARG A 36 6.42 9.12 -6.62
CA ARG A 36 5.80 9.28 -7.94
C ARG A 36 6.65 8.62 -9.03
N ASP A 37 7.95 8.91 -9.02
CA ASP A 37 8.88 8.39 -10.02
C ASP A 37 9.05 6.87 -9.87
N ALA A 38 9.10 6.38 -8.64
CA ALA A 38 9.26 4.95 -8.38
C ALA A 38 8.08 4.12 -8.88
N VAL A 39 6.86 4.65 -8.75
CA VAL A 39 5.67 3.93 -9.20
C VAL A 39 5.21 4.35 -10.59
N GLU A 40 5.92 5.29 -11.23
CA GLU A 40 5.75 5.68 -12.62
C GLU A 40 4.33 6.18 -12.94
N ILE A 41 3.84 7.11 -12.15
CA ILE A 41 2.53 7.74 -12.34
C ILE A 41 2.66 9.25 -12.30
N THR A 42 1.57 9.95 -12.63
CA THR A 42 1.53 11.41 -12.60
C THR A 42 1.33 11.93 -11.17
N ASP A 43 1.61 13.22 -10.98
CA ASP A 43 1.35 13.89 -9.70
C ASP A 43 -0.11 13.77 -9.27
N SER A 44 -1.03 14.01 -10.18
CA SER A 44 -2.45 13.95 -9.86
C SER A 44 -2.91 12.54 -9.55
N ALA A 45 -2.38 11.55 -10.27
CA ALA A 45 -2.68 10.15 -9.99
C ALA A 45 -2.16 9.74 -8.62
N LEU A 46 -0.92 10.12 -8.27
CA LEU A 46 -0.38 9.81 -6.97
C LEU A 46 -1.19 10.48 -5.86
N SER A 47 -1.50 11.77 -6.01
CA SER A 47 -2.31 12.51 -5.02
C SER A 47 -3.63 11.80 -4.74
N LYS A 48 -4.30 11.33 -5.78
CA LYS A 48 -5.58 10.63 -5.66
C LYS A 48 -5.43 9.32 -4.91
N GLN A 49 -4.41 8.53 -5.25
CA GLN A 49 -4.19 7.25 -4.60
C GLN A 49 -3.77 7.41 -3.14
N ILE A 50 -2.94 8.41 -2.85
CA ILE A 50 -2.52 8.71 -1.48
C ILE A 50 -3.72 9.12 -0.63
N ALA A 51 -4.64 9.91 -1.18
CA ALA A 51 -5.85 10.31 -0.44
C ALA A 51 -6.68 9.07 -0.02
N LEU A 52 -6.80 8.09 -0.89
CA LEU A 52 -7.52 6.85 -0.58
C LEU A 52 -6.81 6.03 0.50
N LEU A 53 -5.49 5.95 0.42
CA LEU A 53 -4.68 5.24 1.42
C LEU A 53 -4.69 5.96 2.77
N GLU A 54 -4.65 7.28 2.75
CA GLU A 54 -4.72 8.09 3.97
C GLU A 54 -6.09 7.94 4.65
N GLU A 55 -7.15 7.97 3.87
CA GLU A 55 -8.51 7.78 4.38
C GLU A 55 -8.67 6.42 5.07
N ALA A 56 -8.04 5.39 4.52
CA ALA A 56 -8.05 4.07 5.13
C ALA A 56 -7.17 3.96 6.37
N GLY A 57 -6.37 4.98 6.65
CA GLY A 57 -5.44 4.98 7.78
C GLY A 57 -4.15 4.24 7.50
N TYR A 58 -3.84 3.97 6.24
CA TYR A 58 -2.67 3.17 5.87
C TYR A 58 -1.44 4.00 5.56
N VAL A 59 -1.61 5.26 5.20
CA VAL A 59 -0.52 6.17 4.87
C VAL A 59 -0.65 7.45 5.69
N LYS A 60 0.48 7.96 6.15
CA LYS A 60 0.60 9.25 6.82
C LYS A 60 1.23 10.24 5.87
N VAL A 61 0.68 11.45 5.85
CA VAL A 61 1.17 12.54 5.02
C VAL A 61 1.72 13.63 5.91
N ARG A 62 2.96 14.02 5.68
CA ARG A 62 3.60 15.12 6.42
C ARG A 62 4.08 16.16 5.43
N LYS A 63 3.68 17.41 5.63
CA LYS A 63 4.12 18.53 4.82
C LYS A 63 5.14 19.34 5.57
N GLY A 64 6.14 19.83 4.85
CA GLY A 64 7.20 20.63 5.45
C GLY A 64 7.92 21.46 4.39
N PHE A 65 9.08 21.96 4.77
CA PHE A 65 9.87 22.81 3.90
C PHE A 65 11.30 22.27 3.82
N VAL A 66 11.90 22.43 2.64
CA VAL A 66 13.34 22.29 2.44
C VAL A 66 13.77 23.61 1.83
N GLY A 67 14.42 24.46 2.66
CA GLY A 67 14.64 25.84 2.30
C GLY A 67 13.32 26.57 2.17
N LYS A 68 13.07 27.20 1.01
CA LYS A 68 11.83 27.92 0.73
C LYS A 68 10.80 27.06 -0.01
N ARG A 69 11.13 25.81 -0.33
CA ARG A 69 10.24 24.93 -1.08
C ARG A 69 9.44 24.05 -0.15
N THR A 70 8.16 23.88 -0.46
CA THR A 70 7.31 22.92 0.24
C THR A 70 7.69 21.51 -0.22
N ARG A 71 7.57 20.57 0.69
CA ARG A 71 7.80 19.15 0.38
C ARG A 71 6.79 18.31 1.15
N THR A 72 6.30 17.28 0.48
CA THR A 72 5.38 16.31 1.07
C THR A 72 6.11 15.00 1.27
N TRP A 73 6.01 14.48 2.50
CA TRP A 73 6.61 13.23 2.91
C TRP A 73 5.51 12.22 3.19
N LEU A 74 5.74 10.99 2.78
CA LEU A 74 4.77 9.90 2.88
C LEU A 74 5.39 8.74 3.64
N SER A 75 4.61 8.13 4.51
CA SER A 75 5.05 6.94 5.25
C SER A 75 3.89 5.97 5.41
N LEU A 76 4.24 4.69 5.49
CA LEU A 76 3.27 3.65 5.77
C LEU A 76 3.01 3.61 7.27
N SER A 77 1.74 3.69 7.67
CA SER A 77 1.38 3.60 9.08
C SER A 77 1.55 2.17 9.58
N PRO A 78 1.60 1.95 10.92
CA PRO A 78 1.58 0.57 11.45
C PRO A 78 0.37 -0.22 10.97
N LYS A 79 -0.79 0.43 10.87
CA LYS A 79 -2.01 -0.18 10.34
C LYS A 79 -1.83 -0.57 8.86
N GLY A 80 -1.22 0.32 8.06
CA GLY A 80 -0.95 0.06 6.66
C GLY A 80 0.05 -1.06 6.47
N ARG A 81 1.09 -1.10 7.31
CA ARG A 81 2.08 -2.17 7.27
C ARG A 81 1.46 -3.52 7.58
N ALA A 82 0.62 -3.59 8.60
CA ALA A 82 -0.09 -4.81 8.95
C ALA A 82 -1.04 -5.25 7.83
N ALA A 83 -1.76 -4.29 7.23
CA ALA A 83 -2.66 -4.58 6.13
C ALA A 83 -1.90 -5.12 4.91
N LEU A 84 -0.76 -4.53 4.59
CA LEU A 84 0.07 -4.99 3.48
C LEU A 84 0.56 -6.42 3.73
N THR A 85 1.03 -6.70 4.93
CA THR A 85 1.52 -8.03 5.29
C THR A 85 0.42 -9.08 5.11
N ARG A 86 -0.78 -8.80 5.59
CA ARG A 86 -1.92 -9.72 5.43
C ARG A 86 -2.30 -9.90 3.97
N HIS A 87 -2.29 -8.80 3.21
CA HIS A 87 -2.64 -8.83 1.80
C HIS A 87 -1.65 -9.69 1.00
N VAL A 88 -0.36 -9.50 1.23
CA VAL A 88 0.69 -10.29 0.56
C VAL A 88 0.55 -11.77 0.92
N ALA A 89 0.30 -12.08 2.20
CA ALA A 89 0.10 -13.45 2.63
C ALA A 89 -1.11 -14.09 1.93
N ALA A 90 -2.19 -13.34 1.77
CA ALA A 90 -3.38 -13.81 1.06
C ALA A 90 -3.09 -14.06 -0.42
N LEU A 91 -2.35 -13.16 -1.07
CA LEU A 91 -1.93 -13.35 -2.47
C LEU A 91 -1.07 -14.61 -2.62
N GLN A 92 -0.13 -14.81 -1.72
CA GLN A 92 0.73 -15.99 -1.73
C GLN A 92 -0.07 -17.27 -1.55
N ALA A 93 -1.03 -17.27 -0.64
CA ALA A 93 -1.89 -18.40 -0.40
C ALA A 93 -2.74 -18.74 -1.64
N ILE A 94 -3.27 -17.73 -2.31
CA ILE A 94 -4.01 -17.91 -3.55
C ILE A 94 -3.10 -18.48 -4.64
N ALA A 95 -1.92 -17.85 -4.80
CA ALA A 95 -0.98 -18.22 -5.86
C ALA A 95 -0.40 -19.62 -5.67
N SER A 96 -0.27 -20.08 -4.44
CA SER A 96 0.23 -21.43 -4.15
C SER A 96 -0.83 -22.52 -4.35
N GLY A 97 -2.05 -22.12 -4.72
CA GLY A 97 -3.13 -23.07 -4.91
C GLY A 97 -3.65 -23.65 -3.62
N ALA A 98 -3.58 -22.87 -2.52
CA ALA A 98 -4.09 -23.34 -1.23
C ALA A 98 -5.52 -23.84 -1.40
N PRO A 99 -5.86 -25.01 -0.84
CA PRO A 99 -7.22 -25.55 -0.97
C PRO A 99 -8.21 -24.66 -0.25
N PRO A 100 -9.46 -24.60 -0.74
CA PRO A 100 -10.50 -23.90 -0.03
C PRO A 100 -10.72 -24.52 1.34
N ALA A 101 -11.33 -23.74 2.24
CA ALA A 101 -11.62 -24.18 3.58
C ALA A 101 -12.41 -25.48 3.55
N GLY A 102 -11.97 -26.45 4.36
CA GLY A 102 -12.60 -27.76 4.42
C GLY A 102 -12.22 -28.73 3.32
N ASN A 103 -11.40 -28.34 2.37
CA ASN A 103 -10.94 -29.21 1.31
C ASN A 103 -9.76 -30.04 1.80
N THR A 104 -9.93 -31.32 1.86
CA THR A 104 -8.89 -32.23 2.35
C THR A 104 -8.32 -33.09 1.27
N ASP A 105 -8.81 -32.96 0.13
CA ASP A 105 -8.27 -33.69 -0.91
C ASP A 105 -8.82 -34.29 -1.73
#